data_048ceb124e7ce91b4884f34a8c150f62
#
_entry.id   048ceb124e7ce91b4884f34a8c150f62
#
_cell.length_a   1.000
_cell.length_b   1.000
_cell.length_c   1.000
_cell.angle_alpha   90.00
_cell.angle_beta   90.00
_cell.angle_gamma   90.00
#
_symmetry.space_group_name_H-M   'P 1'
#
loop_
_entity.id
_entity.type
_entity.pdbx_description
1 polymer ?
#
loop_
_entity_poly.entity_id
_entity_poly.type
_entity_poly.pdbx_seq_one_letter_code
_entity_poly.pdbx_strand_id
1 'polypeptide(L)'
;MRALVGRLPSVATVERHDEARVPFERQLGWRPSRDDDSLIAADRVFVKHGYGLPVEAVEHLRALAPERVLVCGIQTDTCVLAAGFALFDAGLHPTLLADLTAGSSLDRSGELGVRLWKHHFGRVEYAHTLFDLPNDHA
;
A
#
# COMPACT_ATOMS: atom_id res chain seq x y z
N MET A 1 1.56 -11.55 5.46
CA MET A 1 0.31 -10.88 5.03
C MET A 1 -0.91 -11.78 5.10
N ARG A 2 -0.94 -12.96 4.47
CA ARG A 2 -2.11 -13.88 4.51
C ARG A 2 -2.59 -14.22 5.92
N ALA A 3 -1.69 -14.34 6.90
CA ALA A 3 -2.03 -14.62 8.30
C ALA A 3 -2.82 -13.49 9.01
N LEU A 4 -2.86 -12.29 8.44
CA LEU A 4 -3.58 -11.14 8.99
C LEU A 4 -4.98 -10.97 8.38
N VAL A 5 -5.20 -11.53 7.20
CA VAL A 5 -6.51 -11.49 6.53
C VAL A 5 -7.53 -12.29 7.36
N GLY A 6 -8.68 -11.71 7.59
CA GLY A 6 -9.71 -12.27 8.47
C GLY A 6 -9.53 -11.99 9.99
N ARG A 7 -8.36 -11.44 10.38
CA ARG A 7 -8.14 -10.98 11.78
C ARG A 7 -8.41 -9.49 11.96
N LEU A 8 -8.29 -8.72 10.88
CA LEU A 8 -8.54 -7.29 10.82
C LEU A 8 -9.39 -6.98 9.59
N PRO A 9 -10.23 -5.93 9.62
CA PRO A 9 -10.85 -5.40 8.42
C PRO A 9 -9.77 -5.08 7.38
N SER A 10 -9.94 -5.55 6.16
CA SER A 10 -8.89 -5.50 5.14
C SER A 10 -9.38 -4.95 3.81
N VAL A 11 -8.55 -4.10 3.22
CA VAL A 11 -8.75 -3.51 1.89
C VAL A 11 -7.54 -3.83 1.03
N ALA A 12 -7.76 -4.25 -0.19
CA ALA A 12 -6.71 -4.37 -1.19
C ALA A 12 -6.99 -3.41 -2.36
N THR A 13 -5.92 -2.97 -3.01
CA THR A 13 -6.00 -2.28 -4.30
C THR A 13 -5.27 -3.08 -5.35
N VAL A 14 -5.84 -3.14 -6.54
CA VAL A 14 -5.24 -3.75 -7.72
C VAL A 14 -5.12 -2.72 -8.83
N GLU A 15 -3.99 -2.71 -9.53
CA GLU A 15 -3.76 -1.78 -10.61
C GLU A 15 -4.26 -2.36 -11.95
N ARG A 16 -5.05 -1.55 -12.65
CA ARG A 16 -5.48 -1.84 -14.03
C ARG A 16 -5.17 -0.64 -14.89
N HIS A 17 -4.38 -0.88 -15.93
CA HIS A 17 -4.01 0.20 -16.83
C HIS A 17 -5.23 0.76 -17.57
N ASP A 18 -5.39 2.07 -17.52
CA ASP A 18 -6.38 2.84 -18.29
C ASP A 18 -5.73 4.15 -18.75
N GLU A 19 -5.28 4.16 -20.01
CA GLU A 19 -4.57 5.31 -20.58
C GLU A 19 -5.41 6.56 -20.65
N ALA A 20 -6.74 6.43 -20.73
CA ALA A 20 -7.65 7.57 -20.74
C ALA A 20 -7.75 8.25 -19.35
N ARG A 21 -7.55 7.50 -18.28
CA ARG A 21 -7.59 8.01 -16.91
C ARG A 21 -6.21 8.45 -16.41
N VAL A 22 -5.20 7.60 -16.62
CA VAL A 22 -3.81 7.89 -16.25
C VAL A 22 -2.91 7.56 -17.43
N PRO A 23 -2.51 8.59 -18.19
CA PRO A 23 -1.82 8.41 -19.47
C PRO A 23 -0.31 8.10 -19.26
N PHE A 24 0.00 6.91 -18.79
CA PHE A 24 1.36 6.44 -18.57
C PHE A 24 2.21 6.50 -19.82
N GLU A 25 1.69 5.98 -20.94
CA GLU A 25 2.44 5.92 -22.18
C GLU A 25 2.73 7.33 -22.74
N ARG A 26 1.76 8.23 -22.68
CA ARG A 26 1.94 9.61 -23.11
C ARG A 26 2.93 10.39 -22.23
N GLN A 27 2.94 10.11 -20.92
CA GLN A 27 3.79 10.85 -19.99
C GLN A 27 5.20 10.25 -19.86
N LEU A 28 5.32 8.93 -19.90
CA LEU A 28 6.55 8.22 -19.54
C LEU A 28 7.14 7.37 -20.67
N GLY A 29 6.41 7.21 -21.79
CA GLY A 29 6.82 6.35 -22.90
C GLY A 29 6.69 4.85 -22.64
N TRP A 30 6.04 4.46 -21.55
CA TRP A 30 5.76 3.06 -21.22
C TRP A 30 4.42 2.93 -20.49
N ARG A 31 3.93 1.72 -20.39
CA ARG A 31 2.72 1.40 -19.63
C ARG A 31 2.86 0.05 -18.93
N PRO A 32 2.11 -0.20 -17.85
CA PRO A 32 2.04 -1.53 -17.24
C PRO A 32 1.60 -2.57 -18.27
N SER A 33 2.32 -3.71 -18.32
CA SER A 33 2.08 -4.75 -19.34
C SER A 33 0.97 -5.72 -18.98
N ARG A 34 0.57 -5.76 -17.72
CA ARG A 34 -0.46 -6.67 -17.18
C ARG A 34 -1.32 -5.97 -16.17
N ASP A 35 -2.57 -6.43 -16.07
CA ASP A 35 -3.42 -6.11 -14.94
C ASP A 35 -3.03 -6.94 -13.73
N ASP A 36 -3.06 -6.32 -12.56
CA ASP A 36 -2.83 -7.00 -11.30
C ASP A 36 -4.09 -7.69 -10.80
N ASP A 37 -3.89 -8.80 -10.11
CA ASP A 37 -4.92 -9.46 -9.32
C ASP A 37 -4.56 -9.42 -7.83
N SER A 38 -5.56 -9.39 -6.97
CA SER A 38 -5.31 -9.46 -5.53
C SER A 38 -4.78 -10.84 -5.15
N LEU A 39 -3.61 -10.87 -4.51
CA LEU A 39 -2.98 -12.08 -3.99
C LEU A 39 -3.52 -12.49 -2.61
N ILE A 40 -4.40 -11.70 -2.03
CA ILE A 40 -5.03 -11.93 -0.73
C ILE A 40 -6.54 -11.82 -0.84
N ALA A 41 -7.26 -12.57 -0.01
CA ALA A 41 -8.71 -12.49 0.10
C ALA A 41 -9.10 -11.33 1.05
N ALA A 42 -8.89 -10.10 0.61
CA ALA A 42 -9.30 -8.92 1.37
C ALA A 42 -10.83 -8.79 1.41
N ASP A 43 -11.37 -8.15 2.46
CA ASP A 43 -12.82 -7.92 2.57
C ASP A 43 -13.36 -7.03 1.44
N ARG A 44 -12.56 -6.09 0.98
CA ARG A 44 -12.87 -5.24 -0.17
C ARG A 44 -11.64 -5.09 -1.07
N VAL A 45 -11.87 -5.15 -2.37
CA VAL A 45 -10.86 -4.89 -3.40
C VAL A 45 -11.30 -3.71 -4.24
N PHE A 46 -10.42 -2.73 -4.38
CA PHE A 46 -10.64 -1.55 -5.22
C PHE A 46 -9.67 -1.55 -6.40
N VAL A 47 -10.17 -1.19 -7.57
CA VAL A 47 -9.35 -0.98 -8.75
C VAL A 47 -8.79 0.43 -8.73
N LYS A 48 -7.49 0.56 -9.00
CA LYS A 48 -6.81 1.84 -9.21
C LYS A 48 -6.15 1.87 -10.58
N HIS A 49 -5.92 3.07 -11.10
CA HIS A 49 -5.34 3.27 -12.43
C HIS A 49 -4.00 4.02 -12.40
N GLY A 50 -3.57 4.45 -11.23
CA GLY A 50 -2.33 5.18 -11.00
C GLY A 50 -1.68 4.83 -9.68
N TYR A 51 -0.77 5.67 -9.22
CA TYR A 51 0.02 5.39 -8.00
C TYR A 51 -0.79 5.47 -6.71
N GLY A 52 -1.67 6.45 -6.59
CA GLY A 52 -2.40 6.73 -5.36
C GLY A 52 -3.60 5.81 -5.10
N LEU A 53 -4.13 5.87 -3.89
CA LEU A 53 -5.38 5.21 -3.54
C LEU A 53 -6.55 5.86 -4.30
N PRO A 54 -7.49 5.06 -4.79
CA PRO A 54 -8.75 5.62 -5.30
C PRO A 54 -9.56 6.24 -4.15
N VAL A 55 -10.31 7.29 -4.47
CA VAL A 55 -11.14 8.02 -3.49
C VAL A 55 -12.09 7.09 -2.74
N GLU A 56 -12.68 6.14 -3.43
CA GLU A 56 -13.62 5.16 -2.87
C GLU A 56 -12.97 4.28 -1.78
N ALA A 57 -11.69 3.94 -1.94
CA ALA A 57 -10.96 3.19 -0.92
C ALA A 57 -10.72 4.03 0.33
N VAL A 58 -10.35 5.30 0.17
CA VAL A 58 -10.16 6.23 1.28
C VAL A 58 -11.48 6.48 2.02
N GLU A 59 -12.57 6.68 1.31
CA GLU A 59 -13.91 6.88 1.89
C GLU A 59 -14.38 5.64 2.64
N HIS A 60 -14.16 4.44 2.09
CA HIS A 60 -14.47 3.19 2.77
C HIS A 60 -13.68 3.03 4.07
N LEU A 61 -12.38 3.30 4.04
CA LEU A 61 -11.54 3.25 5.24
C LEU A 61 -11.99 4.27 6.28
N ARG A 62 -12.35 5.47 5.85
CA ARG A 62 -12.87 6.51 6.75
C ARG A 62 -14.18 6.08 7.41
N ALA A 63 -15.07 5.42 6.67
CA ALA A 63 -16.34 4.91 7.21
C ALA A 63 -16.16 3.82 8.27
N LEU A 64 -15.05 3.06 8.23
CA LEU A 64 -14.68 2.11 9.27
C LEU A 64 -14.22 2.78 10.57
N ALA A 65 -13.95 4.09 10.54
CA ALA A 65 -13.45 4.87 11.67
C ALA A 65 -12.28 4.22 12.42
N PRO A 66 -11.21 3.79 11.75
CA PRO A 66 -10.13 3.09 12.38
C PRO A 66 -9.30 4.02 13.26
N GLU A 67 -8.71 3.52 14.32
CA GLU A 67 -7.71 4.25 15.10
C GLU A 67 -6.47 4.57 14.26
N ARG A 68 -6.07 3.64 13.38
CA ARG A 68 -5.00 3.79 12.40
C ARG A 68 -5.17 2.81 11.24
N VAL A 69 -4.49 3.06 10.13
CA VAL A 69 -4.47 2.15 8.97
C VAL A 69 -3.08 1.55 8.82
N LEU A 70 -2.99 0.23 8.88
CA LEU A 70 -1.76 -0.51 8.61
C LEU A 70 -1.60 -0.66 7.10
N VAL A 71 -0.43 -0.29 6.59
CA VAL A 71 -0.15 -0.29 5.15
C VAL A 71 0.97 -1.27 4.82
N CYS A 72 0.76 -2.07 3.80
CA CYS A 72 1.74 -3.04 3.29
C CYS A 72 1.58 -3.23 1.77
N GLY A 73 2.51 -3.91 1.15
CA GLY A 73 2.47 -4.21 -0.29
C GLY A 73 3.67 -3.70 -1.05
N ILE A 74 3.50 -3.42 -2.32
CA ILE A 74 4.54 -2.94 -3.25
C ILE A 74 4.04 -1.71 -4.02
N GLN A 75 4.92 -0.78 -4.36
CA GLN A 75 6.34 -0.68 -3.98
C GLN A 75 6.45 0.36 -2.88
N THR A 76 7.31 0.12 -1.88
CA THR A 76 7.42 0.97 -0.67
C THR A 76 7.66 2.44 -1.00
N ASP A 77 8.55 2.71 -1.95
CA ASP A 77 8.94 4.05 -2.41
C ASP A 77 8.01 4.66 -3.46
N THR A 78 6.95 3.97 -3.86
CA THR A 78 6.04 4.39 -4.94
C THR A 78 4.57 4.31 -4.51
N CYS A 79 3.87 3.24 -4.85
CA CYS A 79 2.42 3.10 -4.59
C CYS A 79 2.10 3.05 -3.09
N VAL A 80 2.94 2.40 -2.29
CA VAL A 80 2.79 2.35 -0.84
C VAL A 80 2.98 3.74 -0.24
N LEU A 81 4.00 4.48 -0.68
CA LEU A 81 4.22 5.86 -0.26
C LEU A 81 3.07 6.79 -0.68
N ALA A 82 2.58 6.64 -1.92
CA ALA A 82 1.43 7.40 -2.41
C ALA A 82 0.15 7.11 -1.59
N ALA A 83 -0.07 5.85 -1.20
CA ALA A 83 -1.14 5.49 -0.27
C ALA A 83 -0.97 6.19 1.09
N GLY A 84 0.27 6.26 1.58
CA GLY A 84 0.59 6.97 2.82
C GLY A 84 0.16 8.43 2.78
N PHE A 85 0.45 9.15 1.71
CA PHE A 85 0.03 10.54 1.54
C PHE A 85 -1.50 10.67 1.54
N ALA A 86 -2.20 9.84 0.78
CA ALA A 86 -3.67 9.88 0.71
C ALA A 86 -4.32 9.61 2.08
N LEU A 87 -3.81 8.64 2.82
CA LEU A 87 -4.30 8.31 4.15
C LEU A 87 -3.96 9.39 5.19
N PHE A 88 -2.76 9.95 5.10
CA PHE A 88 -2.33 11.04 5.97
C PHE A 88 -3.20 12.27 5.78
N ASP A 89 -3.41 12.70 4.53
CA ASP A 89 -4.26 13.84 4.21
C ASP A 89 -5.72 13.63 4.62
N ALA A 90 -6.18 12.38 4.66
CA ALA A 90 -7.51 12.00 5.15
C ALA A 90 -7.60 11.88 6.68
N GLY A 91 -6.51 12.06 7.42
CA GLY A 91 -6.49 11.95 8.89
C GLY A 91 -6.57 10.51 9.41
N LEU A 92 -6.14 9.52 8.63
CA LEU A 92 -6.28 8.09 8.93
C LEU A 92 -5.04 7.43 9.55
N HIS A 93 -4.08 8.21 10.00
CA HIS A 93 -2.90 7.75 10.74
C HIS A 93 -2.21 6.53 10.14
N PRO A 94 -1.63 6.65 8.91
CA PRO A 94 -1.00 5.51 8.24
C PRO A 94 0.22 5.00 9.01
N THR A 95 0.32 3.68 9.15
CA THR A 95 1.44 2.98 9.79
C THR A 95 1.99 1.95 8.81
N LEU A 96 3.26 2.03 8.45
CA LEU A 96 3.91 1.08 7.55
C LEU A 96 4.24 -0.22 8.29
N LEU A 97 3.92 -1.35 7.69
CA LEU A 97 4.43 -2.66 8.10
C LEU A 97 5.65 -2.99 7.23
N ALA A 98 6.84 -2.60 7.69
CA ALA A 98 8.06 -2.62 6.87
C ALA A 98 8.46 -4.01 6.38
N ASP A 99 8.24 -5.05 7.19
CA ASP A 99 8.50 -6.45 6.83
C ASP A 99 7.47 -7.06 5.85
N LEU A 100 6.42 -6.32 5.51
CA LEU A 100 5.41 -6.71 4.52
C LEU A 100 5.40 -5.77 3.30
N THR A 101 6.50 -5.06 3.06
CA THR A 101 6.68 -4.22 1.87
C THR A 101 7.96 -4.58 1.12
N ALA A 102 7.98 -4.24 -0.16
CA ALA A 102 9.17 -4.35 -1.00
C ALA A 102 9.33 -3.10 -1.85
N GLY A 103 10.57 -2.63 -2.00
CA GLY A 103 10.89 -1.44 -2.78
C GLY A 103 10.90 -1.68 -4.29
N SER A 104 11.04 -0.59 -5.04
CA SER A 104 11.19 -0.61 -6.50
C SER A 104 12.58 -1.08 -6.95
N SER A 105 12.80 -1.12 -8.25
CA SER A 105 14.12 -1.39 -8.83
C SER A 105 15.19 -0.37 -8.42
N LEU A 106 14.78 0.83 -8.03
CA LEU A 106 15.68 1.88 -7.52
C LEU A 106 15.94 1.76 -6.03
N ASP A 107 15.12 1.04 -5.31
CA ASP A 107 15.20 0.85 -3.86
C ASP A 107 15.04 -0.64 -3.50
N ARG A 108 15.93 -1.47 -4.00
CA ARG A 108 15.84 -2.94 -3.85
C ARG A 108 15.86 -3.41 -2.40
N SER A 109 16.55 -2.69 -1.52
CA SER A 109 16.56 -2.98 -0.08
C SER A 109 15.27 -2.55 0.62
N GLY A 110 14.49 -1.62 0.02
CA GLY A 110 13.32 -1.00 0.64
C GLY A 110 13.66 0.10 1.66
N GLU A 111 14.94 0.34 1.93
CA GLU A 111 15.37 1.30 2.96
C GLU A 111 14.99 2.74 2.66
N LEU A 112 15.10 3.16 1.40
CA LEU A 112 14.72 4.51 0.99
C LEU A 112 13.23 4.74 1.23
N GLY A 113 12.38 3.81 0.79
CA GLY A 113 10.94 3.90 0.99
C GLY A 113 10.55 3.97 2.47
N VAL A 114 11.18 3.14 3.31
CA VAL A 114 10.96 3.17 4.77
C VAL A 114 11.41 4.50 5.38
N ARG A 115 12.55 5.03 4.96
CA ARG A 115 13.03 6.35 5.43
C ARG A 115 12.11 7.49 5.02
N LEU A 116 11.62 7.48 3.77
CA LEU A 116 10.65 8.46 3.29
C LEU A 116 9.34 8.37 4.07
N TRP A 117 8.84 7.17 4.30
CA TRP A 117 7.65 6.96 5.11
C TRP A 117 7.81 7.52 6.52
N LYS A 118 8.91 7.15 7.19
CA LYS A 118 9.20 7.63 8.55
C LYS A 118 9.32 9.16 8.60
N HIS A 119 9.93 9.76 7.59
CA HIS A 119 10.06 11.21 7.48
C HIS A 119 8.70 11.91 7.35
N HIS A 120 7.81 11.40 6.49
CA HIS A 120 6.53 12.06 6.21
C HIS A 120 5.42 11.71 7.19
N PHE A 121 5.37 10.46 7.69
CA PHE A 121 4.22 9.96 8.47
C PHE A 121 4.59 9.46 9.87
N GLY A 122 5.84 9.26 10.15
CA GLY A 122 6.39 8.96 11.49
C GLY A 122 6.31 7.49 11.91
N ARG A 123 5.26 6.75 11.56
CA ARG A 123 5.01 5.41 12.11
C ARG A 123 5.45 4.30 11.16
N VAL A 124 6.44 3.52 11.62
CA VAL A 124 6.93 2.29 10.99
C VAL A 124 6.94 1.20 12.04
N GLU A 125 6.30 0.09 11.76
CA GLU A 125 6.25 -1.09 12.62
C GLU A 125 6.56 -2.36 11.82
N TYR A 126 6.68 -3.48 12.50
CA TYR A 126 6.94 -4.79 11.90
C TYR A 126 5.80 -5.74 12.26
N ALA A 127 5.22 -6.40 11.25
CA ALA A 127 4.08 -7.27 11.44
C ALA A 127 4.42 -8.46 12.36
N HIS A 128 5.63 -9.04 12.22
CA HIS A 128 6.06 -10.15 13.07
C HIS A 128 6.10 -9.76 14.55
N THR A 129 6.47 -8.54 14.89
CA THR A 129 6.46 -8.04 16.27
C THR A 129 5.05 -7.66 16.73
N LEU A 130 4.32 -6.93 15.89
CA LEU A 130 3.01 -6.39 16.24
C LEU A 130 1.96 -7.50 16.46
N PHE A 131 2.08 -8.61 15.73
CA PHE A 131 1.10 -9.71 15.76
C PHE A 131 1.66 -11.02 16.29
N ASP A 132 2.86 -11.02 16.85
CA ASP A 132 3.56 -12.22 17.34
C ASP A 132 3.61 -13.34 16.27
N LEU A 133 3.98 -12.96 15.06
CA LEU A 133 4.09 -13.88 13.93
C LEU A 133 5.51 -14.47 13.84
N PRO A 134 5.66 -15.69 13.30
CA PRO A 134 6.98 -16.24 12.99
C PRO A 134 7.75 -15.27 12.06
N ASN A 135 9.03 -15.06 12.36
CA ASN A 135 9.90 -14.30 11.49
C ASN A 135 10.49 -15.24 10.43
N ASP A 136 9.91 -15.25 9.23
CA ASP A 136 10.34 -16.12 8.12
C ASP A 136 11.71 -15.73 7.52
N HIS A 137 12.37 -14.72 8.09
CA HIS A 137 13.69 -14.22 7.67
C HIS A 137 14.83 -14.55 8.66
N ALA A 138 14.55 -15.43 9.59
CA ALA A 138 15.56 -15.92 10.53
C ALA A 138 16.36 -17.10 9.93
#